data_8099b393b8d06a992aea3c80434a0c75
#
_entry.id   8099b393b8d06a992aea3c80434a0c75
#
_cell.length_a   1.000
_cell.length_b   1.000
_cell.length_c   1.000
_cell.angle_alpha   90.00
_cell.angle_beta   90.00
_cell.angle_gamma   90.00
#
_symmetry.space_group_name_H-M   'P 1'
#
loop_
_entity.id
_entity.type
_entity.pdbx_description
1 polymer ?
#
loop_
_entity_poly.entity_id
_entity_poly.type
_entity_poly.pdbx_seq_one_letter_code
_entity_poly.pdbx_strand_id
1 'polypeptide(L)'
;MKKNANMQTIRKVAVAVNLSNASWRDFLTGFFDYAKRNTHWDIRVVQSIEELERTAPGCQGIVTGLKPSPRILAVCDRNAVPLVAIGADWALKRKNGVLAYIRNDNEDIGRFCAKHFQTLGNFSSVGFVPSNNSDDWSAAREKGFLDSFRAVVKSTFRAVAEPGSDKDIAELADWLKSLPKPTAIMAAWDMRAVHVLSACRLAHLKVPGQVAVIGVDNDPLLCDFTTPPLTSVAPDHILEGQLAAKTIDRMMHYSTRRAAPPFTHLNTAKKMVERESAQPVSPVTSLIARALAFIDGHAAENIKTADVVAALGVSRSLLDLRFREFRNETVAQAITSRRLAEVARRLRSTNLSIRAISADCGFGNVNHLKNLFKRKFGMPMRDWRKSKRQAQQCDRPINANHARRKPFTLPPG
;
A
#
# COMPACT_ATOMS: atom_id res chain seq x y z
N MET A 1 15.85 34.19 -57.00
CA MET A 1 16.06 33.15 -55.96
C MET A 1 14.97 33.30 -54.91
N LYS A 2 13.90 32.48 -55.00
CA LYS A 2 12.85 32.44 -53.95
C LYS A 2 13.33 31.51 -52.85
N LYS A 3 13.67 32.03 -51.69
CA LYS A 3 13.83 31.25 -50.46
C LYS A 3 12.43 30.67 -50.10
N ASN A 4 12.20 29.41 -50.37
CA ASN A 4 11.11 28.66 -49.73
C ASN A 4 11.40 28.63 -48.24
N ALA A 5 10.79 29.55 -47.49
CA ALA A 5 10.66 29.41 -46.07
C ALA A 5 9.74 28.18 -45.87
N ASN A 6 10.34 27.06 -45.49
CA ASN A 6 9.63 25.85 -45.07
C ASN A 6 8.87 26.28 -43.78
N MET A 7 7.60 26.70 -43.94
CA MET A 7 6.71 26.90 -42.78
C MET A 7 6.55 25.56 -42.10
N GLN A 8 7.36 25.29 -41.10
CA GLN A 8 7.21 24.12 -40.26
C GLN A 8 5.80 24.16 -39.69
N THR A 9 4.95 23.22 -40.10
CA THR A 9 3.57 23.12 -39.63
C THR A 9 3.59 22.91 -38.11
N ILE A 10 3.05 23.85 -37.35
CA ILE A 10 2.95 23.77 -35.88
C ILE A 10 2.02 22.57 -35.56
N ARG A 11 2.56 21.58 -34.89
CA ARG A 11 1.79 20.42 -34.45
C ARG A 11 1.06 20.71 -33.14
N LYS A 12 -0.21 20.33 -33.05
CA LYS A 12 -1.02 20.46 -31.83
C LYS A 12 -0.97 19.15 -31.05
N VAL A 13 -0.65 19.23 -29.77
CA VAL A 13 -0.61 18.08 -28.86
C VAL A 13 -1.50 18.37 -27.66
N ALA A 14 -2.46 17.49 -27.37
CA ALA A 14 -3.26 17.56 -26.16
C ALA A 14 -2.61 16.76 -25.04
N VAL A 15 -2.51 17.37 -23.85
CA VAL A 15 -1.99 16.73 -22.64
C VAL A 15 -3.05 16.80 -21.56
N ALA A 16 -3.66 15.65 -21.25
CA ALA A 16 -4.80 15.55 -20.34
C ALA A 16 -4.33 15.01 -18.97
N VAL A 17 -4.15 15.90 -17.98
CA VAL A 17 -3.62 15.58 -16.64
C VAL A 17 -4.27 16.43 -15.55
N ASN A 18 -4.29 15.95 -14.31
CA ASN A 18 -4.83 16.70 -13.17
C ASN A 18 -3.74 17.61 -12.55
N LEU A 19 -3.92 18.92 -12.64
CA LEU A 19 -2.95 19.91 -12.14
C LEU A 19 -2.93 20.08 -10.61
N SER A 20 -3.90 19.52 -9.89
CA SER A 20 -3.94 19.64 -8.42
C SER A 20 -2.78 18.90 -7.74
N ASN A 21 -2.22 17.86 -8.35
CA ASN A 21 -1.14 17.06 -7.80
C ASN A 21 0.24 17.57 -8.25
N ALA A 22 1.21 17.60 -7.34
CA ALA A 22 2.59 18.01 -7.65
C ALA A 22 3.23 17.11 -8.72
N SER A 23 3.00 15.80 -8.66
CA SER A 23 3.49 14.82 -9.62
C SER A 23 3.15 15.17 -11.08
N TRP A 24 1.91 15.63 -11.33
CA TRP A 24 1.51 16.06 -12.68
C TRP A 24 2.11 17.41 -13.09
N ARG A 25 2.37 18.31 -12.16
CA ARG A 25 3.08 19.58 -12.45
C ARG A 25 4.55 19.31 -12.80
N ASP A 26 5.22 18.40 -12.09
CA ASP A 26 6.58 17.97 -12.41
C ASP A 26 6.63 17.21 -13.75
N PHE A 27 5.65 16.35 -14.02
CA PHE A 27 5.48 15.70 -15.32
C PHE A 27 5.39 16.74 -16.44
N LEU A 28 4.54 17.75 -16.30
CA LEU A 28 4.42 18.81 -17.30
C LEU A 28 5.71 19.61 -17.46
N THR A 29 6.44 19.84 -16.37
CA THR A 29 7.75 20.51 -16.45
C THR A 29 8.69 19.75 -17.37
N GLY A 30 8.80 18.43 -17.19
CA GLY A 30 9.60 17.58 -18.07
C GLY A 30 9.10 17.52 -19.50
N PHE A 31 7.78 17.46 -19.68
CA PHE A 31 7.15 17.44 -21.00
C PHE A 31 7.42 18.73 -21.78
N PHE A 32 7.22 19.89 -21.16
CA PHE A 32 7.48 21.20 -21.75
C PHE A 32 8.97 21.43 -22.03
N ASP A 33 9.84 20.95 -21.16
CA ASP A 33 11.29 21.05 -21.34
C ASP A 33 11.74 20.34 -22.63
N TYR A 34 11.24 19.11 -22.86
CA TYR A 34 11.49 18.40 -24.11
C TYR A 34 10.92 19.16 -25.31
N ALA A 35 9.67 19.57 -25.24
CA ALA A 35 8.98 20.24 -26.34
C ALA A 35 9.69 21.54 -26.73
N LYS A 36 10.09 22.38 -25.77
CA LYS A 36 10.79 23.64 -25.99
C LYS A 36 12.13 23.46 -26.72
N ARG A 37 12.85 22.37 -26.41
CA ARG A 37 14.19 22.13 -26.97
C ARG A 37 14.16 21.43 -28.33
N ASN A 38 13.14 20.61 -28.61
CA ASN A 38 13.17 19.65 -29.70
C ASN A 38 12.07 19.87 -30.74
N THR A 39 11.03 20.68 -30.44
CA THR A 39 9.81 20.73 -31.25
C THR A 39 9.26 22.17 -31.38
N HIS A 40 8.25 22.29 -32.26
CA HIS A 40 7.44 23.51 -32.40
C HIS A 40 5.97 23.14 -32.24
N TRP A 41 5.58 22.78 -30.99
CA TRP A 41 4.24 22.34 -30.70
C TRP A 41 3.36 23.44 -30.12
N ASP A 42 2.07 23.41 -30.48
CA ASP A 42 0.99 24.08 -29.74
C ASP A 42 0.45 23.06 -28.75
N ILE A 43 0.84 23.18 -27.47
CA ILE A 43 0.46 22.23 -26.41
C ILE A 43 -0.79 22.74 -25.70
N ARG A 44 -1.82 21.88 -25.66
CA ARG A 44 -3.09 22.14 -25.00
C ARG A 44 -3.21 21.24 -23.77
N VAL A 45 -3.05 21.85 -22.58
CA VAL A 45 -3.26 21.14 -21.32
C VAL A 45 -4.73 21.18 -20.96
N VAL A 46 -5.31 20.01 -20.67
CA VAL A 46 -6.73 19.83 -20.29
C VAL A 46 -6.82 18.95 -19.05
N GLN A 47 -7.90 19.09 -18.27
CA GLN A 47 -8.03 18.40 -16.98
C GLN A 47 -9.19 17.39 -16.91
N SER A 48 -10.02 17.35 -17.95
CA SER A 48 -11.15 16.41 -17.98
C SER A 48 -11.31 15.75 -19.36
N ILE A 49 -12.10 14.70 -19.41
CA ILE A 49 -12.44 14.01 -20.67
C ILE A 49 -13.25 14.93 -21.58
N GLU A 50 -14.13 15.74 -21.03
CA GLU A 50 -14.98 16.70 -21.75
C GLU A 50 -14.12 17.78 -22.43
N GLU A 51 -13.10 18.27 -21.75
CA GLU A 51 -12.12 19.21 -22.34
C GLU A 51 -11.29 18.52 -23.42
N LEU A 52 -10.86 17.27 -23.18
CA LEU A 52 -10.12 16.49 -24.17
C LEU A 52 -10.95 16.28 -25.43
N GLU A 53 -12.24 15.94 -25.33
CA GLU A 53 -13.14 15.76 -26.47
C GLU A 53 -13.26 17.03 -27.33
N ARG A 54 -13.32 18.22 -26.69
CA ARG A 54 -13.37 19.50 -27.39
C ARG A 54 -12.04 19.89 -28.05
N THR A 55 -10.92 19.51 -27.43
CA THR A 55 -9.58 19.92 -27.82
C THR A 55 -8.96 18.97 -28.86
N ALA A 56 -9.29 17.69 -28.83
CA ALA A 56 -8.72 16.65 -29.68
C ALA A 56 -8.86 16.89 -31.21
N PRO A 57 -9.97 17.49 -31.71
CA PRO A 57 -10.05 17.83 -33.12
C PRO A 57 -8.90 18.75 -33.56
N GLY A 58 -8.14 18.29 -34.56
CA GLY A 58 -6.98 19.01 -35.07
C GLY A 58 -5.66 18.80 -34.29
N CYS A 59 -5.66 18.00 -33.22
CA CYS A 59 -4.42 17.53 -32.61
C CYS A 59 -3.79 16.42 -33.46
N GLN A 60 -2.45 16.30 -33.39
CA GLN A 60 -1.67 15.23 -34.02
C GLN A 60 -1.23 14.17 -33.03
N GLY A 61 -1.35 14.43 -31.72
CA GLY A 61 -1.03 13.49 -30.66
C GLY A 61 -1.77 13.80 -29.36
N ILE A 62 -2.04 12.74 -28.58
CA ILE A 62 -2.67 12.86 -27.26
C ILE A 62 -1.79 12.14 -26.22
N VAL A 63 -1.55 12.81 -25.08
CA VAL A 63 -0.93 12.26 -23.88
C VAL A 63 -1.94 12.38 -22.74
N THR A 64 -2.14 11.31 -21.97
CA THR A 64 -3.12 11.35 -20.88
C THR A 64 -2.69 10.61 -19.64
N GLY A 65 -2.89 11.23 -18.48
CA GLY A 65 -2.86 10.63 -17.15
C GLY A 65 -4.23 10.53 -16.49
N LEU A 66 -5.31 10.83 -17.25
CA LEU A 66 -6.67 10.64 -16.76
C LEU A 66 -6.98 9.14 -16.59
N LYS A 67 -7.93 8.83 -15.68
CA LYS A 67 -8.36 7.45 -15.45
C LYS A 67 -8.74 6.76 -16.77
N PRO A 68 -8.23 5.54 -17.03
CA PRO A 68 -8.54 4.79 -18.26
C PRO A 68 -10.03 4.66 -18.50
N SER A 69 -10.46 4.96 -19.73
CA SER A 69 -11.87 4.94 -20.10
C SER A 69 -12.04 4.66 -21.58
N PRO A 70 -13.07 3.89 -22.00
CA PRO A 70 -13.41 3.70 -23.42
C PRO A 70 -13.62 5.03 -24.17
N ARG A 71 -14.08 6.08 -23.49
CA ARG A 71 -14.26 7.42 -24.08
C ARG A 71 -12.94 8.00 -24.60
N ILE A 72 -11.84 7.86 -23.84
CA ILE A 72 -10.52 8.37 -24.25
C ILE A 72 -10.07 7.66 -25.54
N LEU A 73 -10.22 6.33 -25.62
CA LEU A 73 -9.89 5.59 -26.82
C LEU A 73 -10.75 6.04 -28.01
N ALA A 74 -12.05 6.22 -27.80
CA ALA A 74 -12.95 6.68 -28.85
C ALA A 74 -12.58 8.08 -29.37
N VAL A 75 -12.11 8.98 -28.47
CA VAL A 75 -11.58 10.31 -28.87
C VAL A 75 -10.36 10.13 -29.78
N CYS A 76 -9.41 9.29 -29.39
CA CYS A 76 -8.19 9.05 -30.18
C CYS A 76 -8.49 8.38 -31.52
N ASP A 77 -9.43 7.43 -31.56
CA ASP A 77 -9.80 6.70 -32.77
C ASP A 77 -10.55 7.59 -33.76
N ARG A 78 -11.50 8.41 -33.29
CA ARG A 78 -12.23 9.38 -34.13
C ARG A 78 -11.30 10.40 -34.80
N ASN A 79 -10.24 10.81 -34.11
CA ASN A 79 -9.29 11.80 -34.61
C ASN A 79 -8.05 11.16 -35.28
N ALA A 80 -7.97 9.82 -35.34
CA ALA A 80 -6.88 9.03 -35.91
C ALA A 80 -5.48 9.44 -35.37
N VAL A 81 -5.38 9.78 -34.07
CA VAL A 81 -4.16 10.26 -33.43
C VAL A 81 -3.50 9.21 -32.53
N PRO A 82 -2.16 9.20 -32.41
CA PRO A 82 -1.46 8.37 -31.44
C PRO A 82 -1.78 8.76 -30.01
N LEU A 83 -1.70 7.79 -29.09
CA LEU A 83 -1.97 7.97 -27.66
C LEU A 83 -0.79 7.50 -26.82
N VAL A 84 -0.33 8.34 -25.91
CA VAL A 84 0.55 7.97 -24.81
C VAL A 84 -0.26 8.02 -23.52
N ALA A 85 -0.38 6.89 -22.83
CA ALA A 85 -1.06 6.76 -21.54
C ALA A 85 -0.05 6.69 -20.40
N ILE A 86 -0.30 7.44 -19.34
CA ILE A 86 0.59 7.58 -18.18
C ILE A 86 -0.01 6.89 -16.96
N GLY A 87 0.81 6.15 -16.22
CA GLY A 87 0.54 5.70 -14.85
C GLY A 87 -0.24 4.40 -14.71
N ALA A 88 -1.26 4.14 -15.51
CA ALA A 88 -2.16 3.00 -15.30
C ALA A 88 -1.92 1.83 -16.27
N ASP A 89 -2.22 0.62 -15.81
CA ASP A 89 -2.41 -0.52 -16.69
C ASP A 89 -3.73 -0.39 -17.43
N TRP A 90 -3.64 0.04 -18.67
CA TRP A 90 -4.81 0.11 -19.51
C TRP A 90 -5.12 -1.30 -20.03
N ALA A 91 -6.06 -1.99 -19.40
CA ALA A 91 -6.61 -3.24 -19.94
C ALA A 91 -7.32 -3.05 -21.28
N LEU A 92 -7.55 -1.79 -21.68
CA LEU A 92 -8.23 -1.41 -22.91
C LEU A 92 -7.29 -1.60 -24.10
N LYS A 93 -7.67 -2.47 -25.02
CA LYS A 93 -6.98 -2.67 -26.29
C LYS A 93 -7.49 -1.65 -27.31
N ARG A 94 -6.59 -0.91 -27.91
CA ARG A 94 -6.92 -0.04 -29.05
C ARG A 94 -7.03 -0.87 -30.32
N LYS A 95 -8.14 -0.75 -31.06
CA LYS A 95 -8.34 -1.49 -32.31
C LYS A 95 -7.56 -0.88 -33.46
N ASN A 96 -7.48 0.45 -33.53
CA ASN A 96 -6.80 1.19 -34.59
C ASN A 96 -5.85 2.24 -33.99
N GLY A 97 -4.68 2.40 -34.59
CA GLY A 97 -3.72 3.43 -34.17
C GLY A 97 -2.66 2.95 -33.19
N VAL A 98 -1.74 3.85 -32.86
CA VAL A 98 -0.57 3.56 -32.03
C VAL A 98 -0.84 3.95 -30.59
N LEU A 99 -0.47 3.07 -29.65
CA LEU A 99 -0.64 3.26 -28.22
C LEU A 99 0.70 2.94 -27.53
N ALA A 100 1.09 3.82 -26.61
CA ALA A 100 2.22 3.58 -25.72
C ALA A 100 1.83 3.83 -24.28
N TYR A 101 2.51 3.15 -23.37
CA TYR A 101 2.37 3.34 -21.93
C TYR A 101 3.68 3.85 -21.34
N ILE A 102 3.59 4.78 -20.41
CA ILE A 102 4.70 5.18 -19.55
C ILE A 102 4.24 5.02 -18.11
N ARG A 103 4.99 4.26 -17.32
CA ARG A 103 4.62 3.89 -15.96
C ARG A 103 5.79 3.98 -15.02
N ASN A 104 5.53 4.30 -13.78
CA ASN A 104 6.47 4.06 -12.70
C ASN A 104 6.47 2.57 -12.32
N ASP A 105 7.64 2.03 -11.94
CA ASP A 105 7.72 0.70 -11.33
C ASP A 105 7.20 0.77 -9.89
N ASN A 106 5.88 0.64 -9.75
CA ASN A 106 5.21 0.77 -8.46
C ASN A 106 5.59 -0.35 -7.49
N GLU A 107 5.85 -1.56 -7.98
CA GLU A 107 6.35 -2.64 -7.11
C GLU A 107 7.75 -2.33 -6.60
N ASP A 108 8.62 -1.75 -7.44
CA ASP A 108 9.95 -1.33 -7.01
C ASP A 108 9.93 -0.10 -6.09
N ILE A 109 8.96 0.81 -6.23
CA ILE A 109 8.72 1.89 -5.26
C ILE A 109 8.41 1.29 -3.88
N GLY A 110 7.56 0.27 -3.81
CA GLY A 110 7.27 -0.45 -2.58
C GLY A 110 8.51 -1.11 -1.98
N ARG A 111 9.29 -1.84 -2.78
CA ARG A 111 10.56 -2.44 -2.36
C ARG A 111 11.58 -1.40 -1.85
N PHE A 112 11.67 -0.27 -2.55
CA PHE A 112 12.57 0.82 -2.17
C PHE A 112 12.19 1.43 -0.81
N CYS A 113 10.90 1.66 -0.57
CA CYS A 113 10.38 2.11 0.72
C CYS A 113 10.67 1.10 1.84
N ALA A 114 10.44 -0.18 1.61
CA ALA A 114 10.74 -1.24 2.57
C ALA A 114 12.22 -1.31 2.92
N LYS A 115 13.10 -1.20 1.92
CA LYS A 115 14.55 -1.17 2.13
C LYS A 115 14.97 0.02 3.01
N HIS A 116 14.36 1.19 2.79
CA HIS A 116 14.63 2.35 3.64
C HIS A 116 14.21 2.08 5.09
N PHE A 117 13.00 1.57 5.35
CA PHE A 117 12.58 1.22 6.71
C PHE A 117 13.53 0.21 7.38
N GLN A 118 14.05 -0.76 6.64
CA GLN A 118 15.02 -1.73 7.15
C GLN A 118 16.33 -1.08 7.60
N THR A 119 16.73 0.06 7.02
CA THR A 119 17.90 0.83 7.48
C THR A 119 17.61 1.62 8.76
N LEU A 120 16.34 1.95 9.04
CA LEU A 120 15.95 2.71 10.22
C LEU A 120 15.89 1.86 11.50
N GLY A 121 15.86 0.53 11.38
CA GLY A 121 15.90 -0.40 12.51
C GLY A 121 14.83 -1.49 12.46
N ASN A 122 14.59 -2.14 13.61
CA ASN A 122 13.67 -3.26 13.71
C ASN A 122 12.26 -2.78 14.11
N PHE A 123 11.30 -3.07 13.27
CA PHE A 123 9.88 -2.82 13.53
C PHE A 123 9.18 -4.12 13.97
N SER A 124 8.22 -4.01 14.90
CA SER A 124 7.40 -5.15 15.35
C SER A 124 6.29 -5.48 14.36
N SER A 125 5.88 -4.49 13.56
CA SER A 125 4.90 -4.67 12.49
C SER A 125 5.16 -3.71 11.35
N VAL A 126 4.64 -4.06 10.17
CA VAL A 126 4.61 -3.21 8.98
C VAL A 126 3.19 -3.13 8.45
N GLY A 127 2.79 -1.95 7.99
CA GLY A 127 1.47 -1.72 7.46
C GLY A 127 1.46 -0.92 6.17
N PHE A 128 0.47 -1.19 5.33
CA PHE A 128 0.23 -0.44 4.10
C PHE A 128 -1.14 0.25 4.13
N VAL A 129 -1.19 1.50 3.71
CA VAL A 129 -2.44 2.28 3.60
C VAL A 129 -2.66 2.62 2.13
N PRO A 130 -3.61 1.96 1.44
CA PRO A 130 -3.87 2.15 0.02
C PRO A 130 -4.49 3.52 -0.29
N SER A 131 -4.41 3.94 -1.55
CA SER A 131 -5.09 5.14 -2.07
C SER A 131 -6.61 5.01 -1.95
N ASN A 132 -7.11 3.89 -2.43
CA ASN A 132 -8.45 3.35 -2.33
C ASN A 132 -8.37 1.83 -2.54
N ASN A 133 -9.50 1.14 -2.60
CA ASN A 133 -9.52 -0.32 -2.72
C ASN A 133 -9.40 -0.85 -4.17
N SER A 134 -9.22 0.01 -5.17
CA SER A 134 -9.34 -0.38 -6.59
C SER A 134 -8.19 0.07 -7.51
N ASP A 135 -7.19 0.80 -7.01
CA ASP A 135 -6.11 1.29 -7.86
C ASP A 135 -4.96 0.28 -7.98
N ASP A 136 -4.73 -0.23 -9.18
CA ASP A 136 -3.70 -1.24 -9.48
C ASP A 136 -2.28 -0.78 -9.11
N TRP A 137 -1.97 0.51 -9.32
CA TRP A 137 -0.68 1.08 -8.93
C TRP A 137 -0.46 1.06 -7.41
N SER A 138 -1.53 1.27 -6.63
CA SER A 138 -1.49 1.18 -5.17
C SER A 138 -1.29 -0.27 -4.71
N ALA A 139 -1.98 -1.22 -5.33
CA ALA A 139 -1.81 -2.65 -5.05
C ALA A 139 -0.39 -3.15 -5.39
N ALA A 140 0.23 -2.63 -6.47
CA ALA A 140 1.61 -2.95 -6.82
C ALA A 140 2.60 -2.40 -5.77
N ARG A 141 2.40 -1.17 -5.26
CA ARG A 141 3.19 -0.61 -4.14
C ARG A 141 3.04 -1.44 -2.88
N GLU A 142 1.80 -1.83 -2.52
CA GLU A 142 1.51 -2.72 -1.39
C GLU A 142 2.29 -4.02 -1.49
N LYS A 143 2.21 -4.70 -2.64
CA LYS A 143 2.90 -5.96 -2.90
C LYS A 143 4.41 -5.81 -2.70
N GLY A 144 5.03 -4.85 -3.39
CA GLY A 144 6.47 -4.62 -3.30
C GLY A 144 6.93 -4.30 -1.88
N PHE A 145 6.13 -3.54 -1.12
CA PHE A 145 6.43 -3.19 0.27
C PHE A 145 6.32 -4.40 1.20
N LEU A 146 5.16 -5.05 1.24
CA LEU A 146 4.91 -6.13 2.19
C LEU A 146 5.73 -7.39 1.91
N ASP A 147 5.97 -7.73 0.64
CA ASP A 147 6.77 -8.90 0.27
C ASP A 147 8.25 -8.78 0.67
N SER A 148 8.73 -7.55 0.86
CA SER A 148 10.11 -7.26 1.28
C SER A 148 10.39 -7.59 2.75
N PHE A 149 9.38 -7.85 3.57
CA PHE A 149 9.53 -8.24 4.97
C PHE A 149 9.19 -9.72 5.16
N ARG A 150 9.95 -10.43 6.02
CA ARG A 150 9.75 -11.88 6.25
C ARG A 150 9.20 -12.20 7.63
N ALA A 151 9.78 -11.69 8.70
CA ALA A 151 9.54 -12.13 10.08
C ALA A 151 8.83 -11.07 10.94
N VAL A 152 7.89 -10.31 10.35
CA VAL A 152 7.14 -9.25 11.05
C VAL A 152 5.64 -9.39 10.81
N VAL A 153 4.84 -8.82 11.70
CA VAL A 153 3.39 -8.74 11.50
C VAL A 153 3.11 -7.79 10.34
N LYS A 154 2.44 -8.30 9.31
CA LYS A 154 2.03 -7.53 8.12
C LYS A 154 0.54 -7.22 8.20
N SER A 155 0.15 -6.01 7.85
CA SER A 155 -1.26 -5.62 7.81
C SER A 155 -1.51 -4.59 6.72
N THR A 156 -2.68 -4.64 6.10
CA THR A 156 -3.15 -3.61 5.18
C THR A 156 -4.42 -3.01 5.72
N PHE A 157 -4.48 -1.69 5.75
CA PHE A 157 -5.71 -0.99 6.07
C PHE A 157 -6.72 -1.15 4.93
N ARG A 158 -7.95 -1.55 5.26
CA ARG A 158 -9.04 -1.67 4.28
C ARG A 158 -10.15 -0.70 4.68
N ALA A 159 -10.15 0.46 4.03
CA ALA A 159 -11.16 1.49 4.28
C ALA A 159 -12.55 1.01 3.89
N VAL A 160 -13.53 1.28 4.74
CA VAL A 160 -14.96 1.14 4.44
C VAL A 160 -15.55 2.51 4.05
N ALA A 161 -15.01 3.57 4.64
CA ALA A 161 -15.39 4.94 4.37
C ALA A 161 -14.57 5.57 3.22
N GLU A 162 -15.03 6.71 2.72
CA GLU A 162 -14.30 7.51 1.73
C GLU A 162 -12.97 7.99 2.32
N PRO A 163 -11.82 7.80 1.61
CA PRO A 163 -10.52 8.19 2.10
C PRO A 163 -10.45 9.68 2.49
N GLY A 164 -10.03 9.94 3.73
CA GLY A 164 -9.88 11.29 4.29
C GLY A 164 -11.13 11.83 4.97
N SER A 165 -12.27 11.12 4.97
CA SER A 165 -13.41 11.46 5.80
C SER A 165 -13.11 11.25 7.29
N ASP A 166 -13.85 11.91 8.18
CA ASP A 166 -13.70 11.75 9.63
C ASP A 166 -13.84 10.28 10.06
N LYS A 167 -14.73 9.55 9.40
CA LYS A 167 -14.92 8.12 9.63
C LYS A 167 -13.71 7.30 9.22
N ASP A 168 -13.13 7.57 8.05
CA ASP A 168 -11.88 6.91 7.58
C ASP A 168 -10.73 7.19 8.55
N ILE A 169 -10.59 8.44 9.04
CA ILE A 169 -9.54 8.80 9.99
C ILE A 169 -9.73 8.07 11.33
N ALA A 170 -10.97 7.92 11.81
CA ALA A 170 -11.26 7.19 13.04
C ALA A 170 -10.98 5.69 12.89
N GLU A 171 -11.40 5.05 11.80
CA GLU A 171 -11.11 3.65 11.49
C GLU A 171 -9.59 3.41 11.35
N LEU A 172 -8.88 4.34 10.74
CA LEU A 172 -7.42 4.31 10.59
C LEU A 172 -6.73 4.41 11.96
N ALA A 173 -7.23 5.27 12.85
CA ALA A 173 -6.71 5.44 14.20
C ALA A 173 -6.85 4.14 15.03
N ASP A 174 -7.99 3.48 14.94
CA ASP A 174 -8.23 2.21 15.65
C ASP A 174 -7.39 1.07 15.07
N TRP A 175 -7.26 0.99 13.75
CA TRP A 175 -6.36 0.05 13.10
C TRP A 175 -4.90 0.28 13.53
N LEU A 176 -4.42 1.53 13.52
CA LEU A 176 -3.07 1.86 13.96
C LEU A 176 -2.84 1.47 15.44
N LYS A 177 -3.81 1.68 16.35
CA LYS A 177 -3.71 1.24 17.74
C LYS A 177 -3.55 -0.28 17.87
N SER A 178 -4.21 -1.05 17.00
CA SER A 178 -4.19 -2.51 17.05
C SER A 178 -2.85 -3.14 16.65
N LEU A 179 -2.01 -2.41 15.90
CA LEU A 179 -0.74 -2.91 15.40
C LEU A 179 0.33 -2.96 16.51
N PRO A 180 1.19 -4.00 16.57
CA PRO A 180 2.36 -4.03 17.44
C PRO A 180 3.33 -2.88 17.17
N LYS A 181 3.84 -2.23 18.22
CA LYS A 181 4.79 -1.09 18.12
C LYS A 181 6.23 -1.54 18.36
N PRO A 182 7.22 -0.92 17.72
CA PRO A 182 7.11 0.13 16.70
C PRO A 182 6.57 -0.42 15.36
N THR A 183 5.84 0.42 14.63
CA THR A 183 5.22 0.08 13.35
C THR A 183 5.78 0.94 12.23
N ALA A 184 6.12 0.34 11.08
CA ALA A 184 6.45 1.03 9.85
C ALA A 184 5.22 1.09 8.94
N ILE A 185 4.78 2.27 8.56
CA ILE A 185 3.63 2.48 7.69
C ILE A 185 4.06 3.11 6.37
N MET A 186 3.82 2.42 5.28
CA MET A 186 3.85 2.99 3.94
C MET A 186 2.44 3.38 3.54
N ALA A 187 2.22 4.64 3.18
CA ALA A 187 1.01 5.09 2.52
C ALA A 187 1.21 5.10 1.00
N ALA A 188 0.15 4.80 0.26
CA ALA A 188 0.22 4.68 -1.19
C ALA A 188 0.71 5.97 -1.87
N TRP A 189 0.38 7.15 -1.31
CA TRP A 189 0.82 8.48 -1.73
C TRP A 189 0.75 9.48 -0.56
N ASP A 190 1.27 10.68 -0.75
CA ASP A 190 1.46 11.65 0.32
C ASP A 190 0.16 12.07 1.00
N MET A 191 -0.95 12.27 0.25
CA MET A 191 -2.23 12.62 0.87
C MET A 191 -2.71 11.51 1.82
N ARG A 192 -2.53 10.23 1.45
CA ARG A 192 -2.86 9.13 2.38
C ARG A 192 -1.93 9.09 3.59
N ALA A 193 -0.66 9.48 3.42
CA ALA A 193 0.24 9.64 4.55
C ALA A 193 -0.20 10.77 5.50
N VAL A 194 -0.72 11.89 4.97
CA VAL A 194 -1.34 12.96 5.77
C VAL A 194 -2.51 12.42 6.60
N HIS A 195 -3.37 11.58 6.01
CA HIS A 195 -4.46 10.93 6.75
C HIS A 195 -3.93 10.00 7.85
N VAL A 196 -2.85 9.25 7.59
CA VAL A 196 -2.17 8.42 8.62
C VAL A 196 -1.64 9.29 9.76
N LEU A 197 -0.99 10.43 9.48
CA LEU A 197 -0.52 11.36 10.50
C LEU A 197 -1.67 11.95 11.34
N SER A 198 -2.79 12.27 10.69
CA SER A 198 -4.01 12.73 11.38
C SER A 198 -4.59 11.65 12.29
N ALA A 199 -4.64 10.41 11.82
CA ALA A 199 -5.06 9.25 12.61
C ALA A 199 -4.12 8.96 13.78
N CYS A 200 -2.80 9.09 13.60
CA CYS A 200 -1.82 8.99 14.69
C CYS A 200 -2.07 10.05 15.77
N ARG A 201 -2.38 11.28 15.35
CA ARG A 201 -2.71 12.37 16.29
C ARG A 201 -3.98 12.07 17.07
N LEU A 202 -5.04 11.63 16.41
CA LEU A 202 -6.30 11.21 17.04
C LEU A 202 -6.09 10.04 18.01
N ALA A 203 -5.23 9.10 17.64
CA ALA A 203 -4.88 7.93 18.45
C ALA A 203 -3.85 8.20 19.56
N HIS A 204 -3.34 9.43 19.69
CA HIS A 204 -2.24 9.81 20.58
C HIS A 204 -0.96 8.96 20.39
N LEU A 205 -0.68 8.53 19.15
CA LEU A 205 0.51 7.76 18.79
C LEU A 205 1.66 8.69 18.41
N LYS A 206 2.86 8.42 18.93
CA LYS A 206 4.06 9.21 18.64
C LYS A 206 4.64 8.85 17.28
N VAL A 207 4.80 9.84 16.40
CA VAL A 207 5.49 9.71 15.11
C VAL A 207 6.84 10.44 15.23
N PRO A 208 7.96 9.82 14.90
CA PRO A 208 8.15 8.45 14.38
C PRO A 208 8.26 7.36 15.47
N GLY A 209 8.30 7.70 16.75
CA GLY A 209 8.69 6.82 17.84
C GLY A 209 7.88 5.52 17.97
N GLN A 210 6.56 5.56 17.77
CA GLN A 210 5.68 4.39 17.78
C GLN A 210 5.23 3.99 16.38
N VAL A 211 5.04 4.97 15.49
CA VAL A 211 4.62 4.78 14.11
C VAL A 211 5.53 5.62 13.21
N ALA A 212 6.35 4.99 12.40
CA ALA A 212 7.09 5.68 11.36
C ALA A 212 6.28 5.66 10.05
N VAL A 213 6.21 6.80 9.35
CA VAL A 213 5.34 6.98 8.19
C VAL A 213 6.14 7.45 6.99
N ILE A 214 5.95 6.80 5.83
CA ILE A 214 6.53 7.21 4.55
C ILE A 214 5.40 7.31 3.53
N GLY A 215 5.38 8.45 2.80
CA GLY A 215 4.52 8.70 1.65
C GLY A 215 5.23 8.44 0.31
N VAL A 216 4.58 8.82 -0.79
CA VAL A 216 5.13 8.79 -2.15
C VAL A 216 4.63 10.01 -2.91
N ASP A 217 5.43 10.51 -3.81
CA ASP A 217 5.32 11.63 -4.75
C ASP A 217 6.06 12.91 -4.29
N ASN A 218 6.39 13.02 -3.00
CA ASN A 218 7.10 14.15 -2.41
C ASN A 218 6.48 15.52 -2.77
N ASP A 219 5.15 15.63 -2.59
CA ASP A 219 4.48 16.92 -2.74
C ASP A 219 4.93 17.90 -1.63
N PRO A 220 5.63 19.01 -1.94
CA PRO A 220 6.15 19.91 -0.92
C PRO A 220 5.06 20.50 -0.02
N LEU A 221 3.87 20.79 -0.58
CA LEU A 221 2.75 21.35 0.19
C LEU A 221 2.20 20.37 1.22
N LEU A 222 2.32 19.08 0.96
CA LEU A 222 1.91 18.04 1.90
C LEU A 222 3.05 17.65 2.85
N CYS A 223 4.25 17.46 2.30
CA CYS A 223 5.36 16.89 3.06
C CYS A 223 5.98 17.87 4.06
N ASP A 224 6.13 19.15 3.69
CA ASP A 224 6.85 20.13 4.51
C ASP A 224 5.96 20.76 5.60
N PHE A 225 4.64 20.79 5.41
CA PHE A 225 3.69 21.41 6.34
C PHE A 225 2.92 20.45 7.25
N THR A 226 3.18 19.15 7.17
CA THR A 226 2.67 18.19 8.16
C THR A 226 3.44 18.27 9.47
N THR A 227 2.85 17.73 10.55
CA THR A 227 3.49 17.61 11.87
C THR A 227 3.44 16.15 12.31
N PRO A 228 4.61 15.47 12.37
CA PRO A 228 5.93 15.93 11.86
C PRO A 228 6.00 16.00 10.33
N PRO A 229 7.00 16.71 9.76
CA PRO A 229 7.23 16.74 8.31
C PRO A 229 7.38 15.33 7.72
N LEU A 230 6.76 15.09 6.55
CA LEU A 230 6.57 13.76 5.98
C LEU A 230 7.76 13.33 5.11
N THR A 231 8.41 12.25 5.48
CA THR A 231 9.36 11.50 4.63
C THR A 231 8.61 10.89 3.45
N SER A 232 9.14 11.04 2.24
CA SER A 232 8.45 10.56 1.04
C SER A 232 9.41 10.03 -0.02
N VAL A 233 8.98 9.00 -0.75
CA VAL A 233 9.63 8.54 -1.98
C VAL A 233 9.26 9.50 -3.10
N ALA A 234 10.25 10.04 -3.79
CA ALA A 234 10.07 10.92 -4.95
C ALA A 234 10.42 10.17 -6.24
N PRO A 235 9.43 9.63 -6.98
CA PRO A 235 9.65 9.18 -8.36
C PRO A 235 10.07 10.35 -9.24
N ASP A 236 10.84 10.09 -10.30
CA ASP A 236 11.26 11.14 -11.22
C ASP A 236 10.15 11.44 -12.26
N HIS A 237 9.18 12.23 -11.86
CA HIS A 237 8.07 12.66 -12.73
C HIS A 237 8.53 13.63 -13.85
N ILE A 238 9.64 14.34 -13.67
CA ILE A 238 10.23 15.18 -14.71
C ILE A 238 10.73 14.28 -15.86
N LEU A 239 11.49 13.21 -15.53
CA LEU A 239 11.93 12.23 -16.50
C LEU A 239 10.73 11.53 -17.18
N GLU A 240 9.70 11.21 -16.42
CA GLU A 240 8.45 10.62 -16.97
C GLU A 240 7.81 11.52 -18.03
N GLY A 241 7.74 12.83 -17.77
CA GLY A 241 7.26 13.83 -18.73
C GLY A 241 8.12 13.94 -19.99
N GLN A 242 9.44 13.93 -19.83
CA GLN A 242 10.38 13.93 -20.97
C GLN A 242 10.22 12.66 -21.83
N LEU A 243 10.08 11.50 -21.21
CA LEU A 243 9.83 10.23 -21.91
C LEU A 243 8.50 10.25 -22.66
N ALA A 244 7.46 10.83 -22.07
CA ALA A 244 6.16 10.99 -22.72
C ALA A 244 6.23 11.87 -23.95
N ALA A 245 6.88 13.02 -23.85
CA ALA A 245 7.07 13.96 -24.96
C ALA A 245 7.88 13.33 -26.09
N LYS A 246 9.00 12.68 -25.77
CA LYS A 246 9.83 11.96 -26.75
C LYS A 246 9.07 10.82 -27.43
N THR A 247 8.21 10.14 -26.68
CA THR A 247 7.42 9.02 -27.20
C THR A 247 6.36 9.49 -28.16
N ILE A 248 5.55 10.51 -27.77
CA ILE A 248 4.50 11.04 -28.66
C ILE A 248 5.10 11.69 -29.90
N ASP A 249 6.27 12.37 -29.79
CA ASP A 249 6.99 12.93 -30.91
C ASP A 249 7.32 11.87 -31.97
N ARG A 250 7.91 10.76 -31.54
CA ARG A 250 8.20 9.62 -32.41
C ARG A 250 6.92 9.06 -33.06
N MET A 251 5.87 8.87 -32.26
CA MET A 251 4.60 8.28 -32.73
C MET A 251 3.90 9.16 -33.76
N MET A 252 4.01 10.48 -33.67
CA MET A 252 3.47 11.42 -34.69
C MET A 252 4.22 11.38 -36.02
N HIS A 253 5.44 10.86 -36.08
CA HIS A 253 6.22 10.70 -37.30
C HIS A 253 5.97 9.36 -38.01
N TYR A 254 5.42 8.34 -37.31
CA TYR A 254 5.10 7.05 -37.93
C TYR A 254 3.69 7.08 -38.49
N SER A 255 3.54 6.57 -39.74
CA SER A 255 2.22 6.42 -40.36
C SER A 255 1.31 5.54 -39.49
N THR A 256 0.18 6.08 -39.02
CA THR A 256 -0.82 5.44 -38.16
C THR A 256 -1.56 4.27 -38.84
N ARG A 257 -1.23 3.92 -40.08
CA ARG A 257 -1.97 2.91 -40.87
C ARG A 257 -1.72 1.46 -40.48
N ARG A 258 -0.76 1.16 -39.62
CA ARG A 258 -0.56 -0.18 -39.06
C ARG A 258 -0.67 -0.13 -37.54
N ALA A 259 -1.61 -0.90 -37.01
CA ALA A 259 -1.66 -1.16 -35.56
C ALA A 259 -0.35 -1.83 -35.12
N ALA A 260 0.47 -1.12 -34.34
CA ALA A 260 1.60 -1.71 -33.67
C ALA A 260 1.16 -2.17 -32.27
N PRO A 261 1.70 -3.28 -31.74
CA PRO A 261 1.42 -3.65 -30.36
C PRO A 261 1.84 -2.50 -29.43
N PRO A 262 1.05 -2.23 -28.37
CA PRO A 262 1.40 -1.20 -27.41
C PRO A 262 2.75 -1.53 -26.76
N PHE A 263 3.62 -0.53 -26.62
CA PHE A 263 4.88 -0.68 -25.92
C PHE A 263 4.84 0.08 -24.59
N THR A 264 5.58 -0.40 -23.62
CA THR A 264 5.64 0.17 -22.28
C THR A 264 7.03 0.64 -21.95
N HIS A 265 7.15 1.89 -21.50
CA HIS A 265 8.33 2.38 -20.80
C HIS A 265 8.09 2.31 -19.29
N LEU A 266 9.05 1.75 -18.58
CA LEU A 266 9.03 1.66 -17.13
C LEU A 266 10.03 2.68 -16.55
N ASN A 267 9.52 3.67 -15.82
CA ASN A 267 10.34 4.63 -15.09
C ASN A 267 10.72 4.05 -13.72
N THR A 268 12.00 3.79 -13.51
CA THR A 268 12.53 3.25 -12.25
C THR A 268 13.26 4.31 -11.41
N ALA A 269 13.45 5.51 -11.95
CA ALA A 269 14.19 6.58 -11.28
C ALA A 269 13.37 7.15 -10.10
N LYS A 270 13.98 7.15 -8.90
CA LYS A 270 13.40 7.63 -7.65
C LYS A 270 14.45 7.94 -6.62
N LYS A 271 14.09 8.76 -5.65
CA LYS A 271 14.91 9.06 -4.47
C LYS A 271 14.07 9.07 -3.20
N MET A 272 14.70 8.87 -2.03
CA MET A 272 14.09 9.13 -0.74
C MET A 272 14.34 10.58 -0.35
N VAL A 273 13.29 11.28 0.06
CA VAL A 273 13.39 12.61 0.68
C VAL A 273 13.06 12.45 2.16
N GLU A 274 14.11 12.37 2.96
CA GLU A 274 14.00 12.13 4.40
C GLU A 274 13.55 13.38 5.13
N ARG A 275 12.61 13.22 6.07
CA ARG A 275 12.12 14.21 7.02
C ARG A 275 11.87 13.54 8.37
N GLU A 276 11.04 14.13 9.23
CA GLU A 276 10.89 13.71 10.61
C GLU A 276 9.92 12.53 10.82
N SER A 277 9.01 12.25 9.89
CA SER A 277 7.99 11.20 10.07
C SER A 277 8.55 9.77 10.03
N ALA A 278 9.77 9.58 9.51
CA ALA A 278 10.45 8.28 9.47
C ALA A 278 11.94 8.50 9.77
N GLN A 279 12.35 8.22 11.00
CA GLN A 279 13.72 8.33 11.48
C GLN A 279 14.17 7.03 12.13
N PRO A 280 15.48 6.83 12.35
CA PRO A 280 15.99 5.64 13.00
C PRO A 280 15.24 5.33 14.30
N VAL A 281 14.85 4.08 14.44
CA VAL A 281 14.19 3.59 15.65
C VAL A 281 15.14 3.81 16.82
N SER A 282 14.71 4.56 17.83
CA SER A 282 15.56 4.87 18.98
C SER A 282 16.10 3.58 19.63
N PRO A 283 17.27 3.60 20.29
CA PRO A 283 17.78 2.45 21.00
C PRO A 283 16.77 1.83 21.98
N VAL A 284 15.91 2.65 22.55
CA VAL A 284 14.82 2.22 23.44
C VAL A 284 13.75 1.44 22.67
N THR A 285 13.31 1.95 21.53
CA THR A 285 12.28 1.29 20.70
C THR A 285 12.83 0.00 20.09
N SER A 286 14.11 0.01 19.66
CA SER A 286 14.84 -1.19 19.20
C SER A 286 14.93 -2.24 20.32
N LEU A 287 15.20 -1.84 21.57
CA LEU A 287 15.23 -2.73 22.72
C LEU A 287 13.88 -3.43 22.94
N ILE A 288 12.77 -2.69 22.87
CA ILE A 288 11.43 -3.25 22.99
C ILE A 288 11.13 -4.24 21.85
N ALA A 289 11.46 -3.89 20.61
CA ALA A 289 11.27 -4.77 19.46
C ALA A 289 12.05 -6.08 19.60
N ARG A 290 13.32 -6.01 20.04
CA ARG A 290 14.15 -7.19 20.32
C ARG A 290 13.57 -8.05 21.44
N ALA A 291 13.08 -7.42 22.53
CA ALA A 291 12.43 -8.13 23.63
C ALA A 291 11.17 -8.89 23.17
N LEU A 292 10.33 -8.23 22.37
CA LEU A 292 9.12 -8.86 21.82
C LEU A 292 9.46 -10.01 20.86
N ALA A 293 10.44 -9.84 19.98
CA ALA A 293 10.89 -10.89 19.08
C ALA A 293 11.40 -12.12 19.86
N PHE A 294 12.17 -11.90 20.95
CA PHE A 294 12.59 -12.98 21.83
C PHE A 294 11.39 -13.67 22.49
N ILE A 295 10.45 -12.90 23.06
CA ILE A 295 9.24 -13.44 23.69
C ILE A 295 8.42 -14.26 22.67
N ASP A 296 8.29 -13.80 21.43
CA ASP A 296 7.53 -14.46 20.38
C ASP A 296 8.16 -15.80 19.97
N GLY A 297 9.47 -15.84 19.84
CA GLY A 297 10.20 -17.05 19.48
C GLY A 297 10.20 -18.13 20.58
N HIS A 298 10.09 -17.72 21.87
CA HIS A 298 10.27 -18.60 23.00
C HIS A 298 9.05 -18.70 23.93
N ALA A 299 7.89 -18.17 23.52
CA ALA A 299 6.70 -18.09 24.38
C ALA A 299 6.19 -19.47 24.87
N ALA A 300 6.46 -20.54 24.12
CA ALA A 300 6.12 -21.92 24.50
C ALA A 300 7.12 -22.54 25.49
N GLU A 301 8.28 -21.96 25.69
CA GLU A 301 9.42 -22.55 26.46
C GLU A 301 9.41 -22.18 27.94
N ASN A 302 8.31 -21.76 28.51
CA ASN A 302 8.21 -21.35 29.94
C ASN A 302 9.19 -20.25 30.37
N ILE A 303 9.57 -19.33 29.44
CA ILE A 303 10.48 -18.21 29.74
C ILE A 303 9.91 -17.31 30.84
N LYS A 304 10.81 -16.73 31.61
CA LYS A 304 10.55 -15.70 32.64
C LYS A 304 11.13 -14.35 32.18
N THR A 305 10.76 -13.29 32.88
CA THR A 305 11.36 -11.96 32.64
C THR A 305 12.90 -11.99 32.72
N ALA A 306 13.47 -12.84 33.58
CA ALA A 306 14.92 -12.98 33.71
C ALA A 306 15.58 -13.50 32.42
N ASP A 307 14.93 -14.39 31.69
CA ASP A 307 15.46 -14.95 30.44
C ASP A 307 15.49 -13.89 29.33
N VAL A 308 14.44 -13.07 29.27
CA VAL A 308 14.40 -11.92 28.34
C VAL A 308 15.50 -10.90 28.66
N VAL A 309 15.67 -10.58 29.95
CA VAL A 309 16.72 -9.68 30.44
C VAL A 309 18.11 -10.18 30.11
N ALA A 310 18.38 -11.46 30.35
CA ALA A 310 19.66 -12.10 30.03
C ALA A 310 19.96 -12.10 28.53
N ALA A 311 18.97 -12.46 27.69
CA ALA A 311 19.12 -12.49 26.24
C ALA A 311 19.40 -11.10 25.63
N LEU A 312 18.92 -10.03 26.27
CA LEU A 312 19.08 -8.66 25.77
C LEU A 312 20.29 -7.94 26.37
N GLY A 313 20.89 -8.47 27.46
CA GLY A 313 22.03 -7.85 28.13
C GLY A 313 21.72 -6.51 28.83
N VAL A 314 20.50 -6.34 29.36
CA VAL A 314 20.05 -5.10 30.00
C VAL A 314 19.56 -5.36 31.43
N SER A 315 19.43 -4.30 32.25
CA SER A 315 18.84 -4.46 33.58
C SER A 315 17.32 -4.65 33.50
N ARG A 316 16.78 -5.44 34.45
CA ARG A 316 15.33 -5.66 34.57
C ARG A 316 14.55 -4.35 34.75
N SER A 317 15.06 -3.46 35.61
CA SER A 317 14.43 -2.17 35.87
C SER A 317 14.34 -1.30 34.63
N LEU A 318 15.40 -1.26 33.82
CA LEU A 318 15.40 -0.54 32.54
C LEU A 318 14.37 -1.12 31.58
N LEU A 319 14.34 -2.44 31.43
CA LEU A 319 13.43 -3.10 30.50
C LEU A 319 11.96 -2.89 30.91
N ASP A 320 11.60 -3.09 32.19
CA ASP A 320 10.25 -2.88 32.71
C ASP A 320 9.84 -1.40 32.60
N LEU A 321 10.76 -0.45 32.87
CA LEU A 321 10.49 0.99 32.69
C LEU A 321 10.12 1.30 31.25
N ARG A 322 10.91 0.81 30.28
CA ARG A 322 10.68 1.06 28.86
C ARG A 322 9.41 0.38 28.35
N PHE A 323 9.09 -0.81 28.82
CA PHE A 323 7.83 -1.48 28.50
C PHE A 323 6.62 -0.69 29.00
N ARG A 324 6.67 -0.13 30.23
CA ARG A 324 5.61 0.72 30.77
C ARG A 324 5.44 2.02 29.98
N GLU A 325 6.56 2.70 29.66
CA GLU A 325 6.54 3.96 28.90
C GLU A 325 5.98 3.81 27.48
N PHE A 326 6.34 2.74 26.78
CA PHE A 326 6.02 2.59 25.36
C PHE A 326 4.83 1.67 25.07
N ARG A 327 4.49 0.75 25.97
CA ARG A 327 3.44 -0.23 25.78
C ARG A 327 2.37 -0.26 26.86
N ASN A 328 2.56 0.50 27.92
CA ASN A 328 1.68 0.51 29.09
C ASN A 328 1.49 -0.89 29.71
N GLU A 329 2.51 -1.74 29.61
CA GLU A 329 2.54 -3.10 30.16
C GLU A 329 3.93 -3.44 30.71
N THR A 330 4.03 -4.47 31.55
CA THR A 330 5.31 -5.03 31.99
C THR A 330 5.75 -6.16 31.05
N VAL A 331 7.06 -6.51 31.10
CA VAL A 331 7.59 -7.67 30.34
C VAL A 331 6.85 -8.96 30.70
N ALA A 332 6.54 -9.17 31.99
CA ALA A 332 5.77 -10.32 32.45
C ALA A 332 4.34 -10.38 31.87
N GLN A 333 3.70 -9.20 31.71
CA GLN A 333 2.40 -9.10 31.06
C GLN A 333 2.48 -9.39 29.57
N ALA A 334 3.55 -8.94 28.88
CA ALA A 334 3.79 -9.25 27.48
C ALA A 334 3.98 -10.76 27.26
N ILE A 335 4.80 -11.44 28.08
CA ILE A 335 4.98 -12.89 28.06
C ILE A 335 3.63 -13.60 28.25
N THR A 336 2.88 -13.23 29.29
CA THR A 336 1.57 -13.81 29.58
C THR A 336 0.58 -13.63 28.44
N SER A 337 0.57 -12.44 27.84
CA SER A 337 -0.28 -12.14 26.69
C SER A 337 0.02 -13.00 25.46
N ARG A 338 1.30 -13.28 25.18
CA ARG A 338 1.70 -14.16 24.10
C ARG A 338 1.33 -15.60 24.34
N ARG A 339 1.57 -16.12 25.56
CA ARG A 339 1.14 -17.48 25.96
C ARG A 339 -0.36 -17.67 25.82
N LEU A 340 -1.17 -16.68 26.23
CA LEU A 340 -2.62 -16.73 26.08
C LEU A 340 -3.05 -16.76 24.62
N ALA A 341 -2.36 -16.03 23.73
CA ALA A 341 -2.61 -16.07 22.28
C ALA A 341 -2.30 -17.47 21.72
N GLU A 342 -1.20 -18.10 22.14
CA GLU A 342 -0.85 -19.46 21.75
C GLU A 342 -1.87 -20.50 22.27
N VAL A 343 -2.33 -20.35 23.52
CA VAL A 343 -3.44 -21.17 24.05
C VAL A 343 -4.68 -21.04 23.18
N ALA A 344 -5.06 -19.82 22.82
CA ALA A 344 -6.23 -19.56 21.97
C ALA A 344 -6.07 -20.20 20.58
N ARG A 345 -4.86 -20.16 19.99
CA ARG A 345 -4.53 -20.81 18.73
C ARG A 345 -4.66 -22.33 18.82
N ARG A 346 -4.03 -22.96 19.83
CA ARG A 346 -4.07 -24.43 20.03
C ARG A 346 -5.47 -24.94 20.34
N LEU A 347 -6.27 -24.19 21.08
CA LEU A 347 -7.69 -24.53 21.31
C LEU A 347 -8.50 -24.64 20.00
N ARG A 348 -8.11 -23.89 18.96
CA ARG A 348 -8.76 -23.91 17.64
C ARG A 348 -8.21 -25.02 16.75
N SER A 349 -6.89 -25.25 16.79
CA SER A 349 -6.18 -26.10 15.83
C SER A 349 -5.96 -27.53 16.30
N THR A 350 -6.21 -27.84 17.59
CA THR A 350 -5.95 -29.17 18.16
C THR A 350 -7.10 -29.70 19.01
N ASN A 351 -7.10 -31.04 19.24
CA ASN A 351 -8.01 -31.70 20.17
C ASN A 351 -7.39 -31.97 21.56
N LEU A 352 -6.21 -31.41 21.82
CA LEU A 352 -5.51 -31.59 23.10
C LEU A 352 -6.38 -31.16 24.28
N SER A 353 -6.21 -31.81 25.43
CA SER A 353 -6.88 -31.41 26.65
C SER A 353 -6.44 -30.02 27.10
N ILE A 354 -7.29 -29.29 27.83
CA ILE A 354 -6.93 -27.96 28.38
C ILE A 354 -5.71 -28.09 29.29
N ARG A 355 -5.56 -29.23 29.98
CA ARG A 355 -4.41 -29.50 30.85
C ARG A 355 -3.12 -29.66 30.03
N ALA A 356 -3.16 -30.39 28.92
CA ALA A 356 -2.02 -30.54 28.02
C ALA A 356 -1.64 -29.18 27.41
N ILE A 357 -2.60 -28.41 26.85
CA ILE A 357 -2.35 -27.08 26.31
C ILE A 357 -1.77 -26.14 27.37
N SER A 358 -2.24 -26.21 28.62
CA SER A 358 -1.70 -25.42 29.74
C SER A 358 -0.22 -25.70 29.97
N ALA A 359 0.15 -26.98 30.03
CA ALA A 359 1.55 -27.40 30.21
C ALA A 359 2.43 -26.97 29.06
N ASP A 360 2.00 -27.25 27.81
CA ASP A 360 2.72 -26.91 26.57
C ASP A 360 2.90 -25.39 26.37
N CYS A 361 2.02 -24.56 26.92
CA CYS A 361 2.12 -23.10 26.83
C CYS A 361 2.75 -22.46 28.08
N GLY A 362 3.42 -23.25 28.94
CA GLY A 362 4.17 -22.76 30.09
C GLY A 362 3.30 -22.24 31.26
N PHE A 363 2.07 -22.74 31.40
CA PHE A 363 1.23 -22.44 32.57
C PHE A 363 1.27 -23.57 33.56
N GLY A 364 1.94 -23.37 34.69
CA GLY A 364 2.04 -24.37 35.78
C GLY A 364 0.71 -24.67 36.51
N ASN A 365 -0.28 -23.75 36.41
CA ASN A 365 -1.58 -23.90 37.08
C ASN A 365 -2.74 -23.64 36.09
N VAL A 366 -3.53 -24.68 35.85
CA VAL A 366 -4.67 -24.65 34.91
C VAL A 366 -5.77 -23.70 35.38
N ASN A 367 -6.02 -23.57 36.68
CA ASN A 367 -7.06 -22.66 37.19
C ASN A 367 -6.64 -21.19 37.03
N HIS A 368 -5.36 -20.90 37.24
CA HIS A 368 -4.81 -19.58 36.93
C HIS A 368 -4.96 -19.24 35.44
N LEU A 369 -4.63 -20.16 34.54
CA LEU A 369 -4.84 -20.01 33.11
C LEU A 369 -6.31 -19.74 32.75
N LYS A 370 -7.28 -20.50 33.35
CA LYS A 370 -8.72 -20.31 33.11
C LYS A 370 -9.16 -18.88 33.43
N ASN A 371 -8.70 -18.34 34.56
CA ASN A 371 -9.05 -16.99 34.99
C ASN A 371 -8.44 -15.93 34.07
N LEU A 372 -7.17 -16.05 33.70
CA LEU A 372 -6.49 -15.14 32.78
C LEU A 372 -7.13 -15.16 31.40
N PHE A 373 -7.46 -16.35 30.91
CA PHE A 373 -8.08 -16.54 29.58
C PHE A 373 -9.46 -15.88 29.52
N LYS A 374 -10.33 -16.16 30.52
CA LYS A 374 -11.66 -15.56 30.61
C LYS A 374 -11.58 -14.03 30.69
N ARG A 375 -10.62 -13.50 31.48
CA ARG A 375 -10.41 -12.05 31.60
C ARG A 375 -9.97 -11.43 30.26
N LYS A 376 -9.09 -12.10 29.49
CA LYS A 376 -8.56 -11.56 28.22
C LYS A 376 -9.53 -11.70 27.05
N PHE A 377 -10.24 -12.81 26.95
CA PHE A 377 -11.08 -13.15 25.80
C PHE A 377 -12.59 -13.08 26.07
N GLY A 378 -13.00 -12.68 27.28
CA GLY A 378 -14.40 -12.49 27.67
C GLY A 378 -15.19 -13.78 27.89
N MET A 379 -14.64 -14.95 27.54
CA MET A 379 -15.34 -16.25 27.63
C MET A 379 -14.42 -17.39 28.08
N PRO A 380 -14.99 -18.50 28.66
CA PRO A 380 -14.23 -19.67 29.03
C PRO A 380 -13.60 -20.39 27.86
N MET A 381 -12.45 -21.06 28.07
CA MET A 381 -11.73 -21.83 27.04
C MET A 381 -12.57 -22.92 26.37
N ARG A 382 -13.53 -23.56 27.12
CA ARG A 382 -14.44 -24.55 26.54
C ARG A 382 -15.36 -23.94 25.49
N ASP A 383 -15.91 -22.77 25.77
CA ASP A 383 -16.83 -22.05 24.88
C ASP A 383 -16.08 -21.50 23.68
N TRP A 384 -14.86 -20.97 23.90
CA TRP A 384 -13.95 -20.57 22.83
C TRP A 384 -13.65 -21.68 21.82
N ARG A 385 -13.43 -22.93 22.32
CA ARG A 385 -13.23 -24.10 21.47
C ARG A 385 -14.49 -24.47 20.68
N LYS A 386 -15.68 -24.37 21.29
CA LYS A 386 -16.97 -24.69 20.65
C LYS A 386 -17.37 -23.67 19.59
N SER A 387 -17.25 -22.36 19.87
CA SER A 387 -17.68 -21.28 18.99
C SER A 387 -17.00 -21.31 17.62
N LYS A 388 -15.78 -21.82 17.53
CA LYS A 388 -15.02 -21.92 16.27
C LYS A 388 -15.21 -23.24 15.52
N ARG A 389 -15.61 -24.32 16.20
CA ARG A 389 -16.00 -25.58 15.52
C ARG A 389 -17.31 -25.42 14.74
N GLN A 390 -18.24 -24.63 15.25
CA GLN A 390 -19.48 -24.32 14.55
C GLN A 390 -19.25 -23.46 13.27
N ALA A 391 -18.34 -22.50 13.31
CA ALA A 391 -17.99 -21.71 12.13
C ALA A 391 -17.31 -22.56 11.02
N GLN A 392 -16.47 -23.54 11.39
CA GLN A 392 -15.84 -24.44 10.41
C GLN A 392 -16.78 -25.53 9.88
N GLN A 393 -17.87 -25.86 10.56
CA GLN A 393 -18.90 -26.77 10.06
C GLN A 393 -19.87 -26.09 9.10
N CYS A 394 -20.12 -24.78 9.22
CA CYS A 394 -20.92 -24.03 8.25
C CYS A 394 -20.20 -23.79 6.90
N ASP A 395 -18.86 -23.82 6.88
CA ASP A 395 -18.06 -23.66 5.65
C ASP A 395 -17.74 -24.96 4.90
N ARG A 396 -18.28 -26.10 5.33
CA ARG A 396 -18.19 -27.34 4.53
C ARG A 396 -19.23 -27.28 3.41
N PRO A 397 -18.83 -27.39 2.12
CA PRO A 397 -19.77 -27.49 1.04
C PRO A 397 -20.70 -28.71 1.30
N ILE A 398 -22.01 -28.49 1.22
CA ILE A 398 -23.01 -29.53 1.28
C ILE A 398 -22.69 -30.51 0.16
N ASN A 399 -22.23 -31.71 0.52
CA ASN A 399 -21.99 -32.80 -0.42
C ASN A 399 -23.27 -33.05 -1.22
N ALA A 400 -23.24 -32.74 -2.52
CA ALA A 400 -24.26 -33.09 -3.49
C ALA A 400 -24.24 -34.60 -3.76
N ASN A 401 -24.78 -35.39 -2.81
CA ASN A 401 -25.10 -36.80 -3.00
C ASN A 401 -26.49 -37.04 -2.44
N HIS A 402 -27.51 -36.66 -3.22
CA HIS A 402 -28.85 -37.31 -3.25
C HIS A 402 -29.72 -36.56 -4.27
N ALA A 403 -29.62 -36.91 -5.55
CA ALA A 403 -30.74 -36.78 -6.47
C ALA A 403 -30.47 -37.65 -7.72
N ARG A 404 -30.49 -38.99 -7.57
CA ARG A 404 -30.93 -39.84 -8.66
C ARG A 404 -32.46 -39.70 -8.70
N ARG A 405 -33.00 -38.77 -9.51
CA ARG A 405 -34.39 -38.80 -9.96
C ARG A 405 -34.43 -39.36 -11.37
N LYS A 406 -35.26 -40.45 -11.51
CA LYS A 406 -35.58 -41.13 -12.76
C LYS A 406 -36.13 -40.16 -13.81
N PRO A 407 -35.90 -40.41 -15.11
CA PRO A 407 -36.49 -39.60 -16.15
C PRO A 407 -38.02 -39.79 -16.21
N PHE A 408 -38.74 -38.70 -16.26
CA PHE A 408 -40.21 -38.66 -16.43
C PHE A 408 -40.48 -38.77 -17.92
N THR A 409 -41.10 -39.89 -18.38
CA THR A 409 -41.62 -40.11 -19.71
C THR A 409 -43.01 -39.47 -19.83
N LEU A 410 -43.21 -38.61 -20.83
CA LEU A 410 -44.50 -38.10 -21.22
C LEU A 410 -45.25 -39.15 -22.02
N PRO A 411 -46.59 -39.31 -21.83
CA PRO A 411 -47.44 -40.15 -22.68
C PRO A 411 -47.79 -39.45 -24.02
N PRO A 412 -48.08 -40.24 -25.07
CA PRO A 412 -48.44 -39.66 -26.38
C PRO A 412 -49.90 -39.26 -26.39
N GLY A 413 -50.17 -38.10 -27.04
CA GLY A 413 -51.46 -37.53 -27.37
C GLY A 413 -51.27 -36.28 -28.22
#